data_517c06f223065d90c9b376721f474834
#
_entry.id   517c06f223065d90c9b376721f474834
#
_cell.length_a   1.000
_cell.length_b   1.000
_cell.length_c   1.000
_cell.angle_alpha   90.00
_cell.angle_beta   90.00
_cell.angle_gamma   90.00
#
_symmetry.space_group_name_H-M   'P 1'
#
loop_
_entity.id
_entity.type
_entity.pdbx_description
1 polymer ?
#
loop_
_entity_poly.entity_id
_entity_poly.type
_entity_poly.pdbx_seq_one_letter_code
_entity_poly.pdbx_strand_id
1 'polypeptide(L)'
;MKILILTGKFGMGHWSASMSLRQQLLRAFPGAEAEVLDLIAYTRPNSSEAMYRWFNLLVTQGSGLFNLYYKLTEDLPAGDWRLFEEQEMDRLEELLADRQPDAVIATHPICARMMSRWKKETGSALPLITCVTDLSSHSEWIHKGTDCYLVGSEEIKEKLAAKGVDREIICVTGIPVRLEFKRPGRRRADGQRRLLIMGGGLGLMPRKDSFYEALNALPNVRTTIITGSNQKLYDRLAGKYPNIEVLGFTDRVYEYMAAADLVLTKPGGIT
;
A
#
# COMPACT_ATOMS: atom_id res chain seq x y z
N MET A 1 17.92 -18.14 4.71
CA MET A 1 17.82 -16.70 4.37
C MET A 1 16.62 -16.14 5.11
N LYS A 2 16.84 -15.16 5.95
CA LYS A 2 15.79 -14.48 6.75
C LYS A 2 15.57 -13.07 6.21
N ILE A 3 14.36 -12.76 5.80
CA ILE A 3 13.98 -11.45 5.25
C ILE A 3 12.98 -10.80 6.18
N LEU A 4 13.31 -9.58 6.64
CA LEU A 4 12.39 -8.77 7.43
C LEU A 4 11.76 -7.70 6.53
N ILE A 5 10.42 -7.73 6.40
CA ILE A 5 9.67 -6.77 5.60
C ILE A 5 9.01 -5.77 6.54
N LEU A 6 9.51 -4.54 6.54
CA LEU A 6 9.04 -3.45 7.40
C LEU A 6 8.01 -2.59 6.65
N THR A 7 6.91 -2.33 7.31
CA THR A 7 5.79 -1.56 6.75
C THR A 7 5.10 -0.70 7.81
N GLY A 8 4.07 0.07 7.40
CA GLY A 8 3.17 0.80 8.27
C GLY A 8 1.74 0.70 7.75
N LYS A 9 0.75 0.65 8.64
CA LYS A 9 -0.67 0.54 8.28
C LYS A 9 -1.33 1.90 7.98
N PHE A 10 -0.60 2.82 7.37
CA PHE A 10 -1.16 4.05 6.81
C PHE A 10 -1.92 3.75 5.51
N GLY A 11 -3.14 3.25 5.66
CA GLY A 11 -3.91 2.62 4.59
C GLY A 11 -3.50 1.16 4.37
N MET A 12 -4.21 0.48 3.46
CA MET A 12 -3.98 -0.96 3.21
C MET A 12 -2.98 -1.26 2.09
N GLY A 13 -2.52 -0.23 1.35
CA GLY A 13 -1.65 -0.41 0.19
C GLY A 13 -0.29 -1.00 0.57
N HIS A 14 0.45 -0.32 1.44
CA HIS A 14 1.79 -0.76 1.87
C HIS A 14 1.75 -2.15 2.51
N TRP A 15 0.74 -2.40 3.35
CA TRP A 15 0.53 -3.71 3.96
C TRP A 15 0.28 -4.80 2.91
N SER A 16 -0.58 -4.52 1.93
CA SER A 16 -0.91 -5.46 0.85
C SER A 16 0.32 -5.78 -0.02
N ALA A 17 1.15 -4.78 -0.33
CA ALA A 17 2.41 -4.98 -1.04
C ALA A 17 3.38 -5.86 -0.24
N SER A 18 3.51 -5.61 1.08
CA SER A 18 4.36 -6.41 1.97
C SER A 18 3.94 -7.88 2.01
N MET A 19 2.64 -8.13 2.16
CA MET A 19 2.10 -9.50 2.13
C MET A 19 2.30 -10.18 0.77
N SER A 20 2.22 -9.40 -0.31
CA SER A 20 2.47 -9.90 -1.67
C SER A 20 3.94 -10.24 -1.88
N LEU A 21 4.86 -9.40 -1.40
CA LEU A 21 6.29 -9.69 -1.40
C LEU A 21 6.60 -10.96 -0.62
N ARG A 22 6.08 -11.07 0.61
CA ARG A 22 6.25 -12.28 1.43
C ARG A 22 5.78 -13.53 0.69
N GLN A 23 4.59 -13.50 0.09
CA GLN A 23 4.04 -14.62 -0.67
C GLN A 23 4.96 -15.02 -1.85
N GLN A 24 5.46 -14.03 -2.59
CA GLN A 24 6.33 -14.28 -3.75
C GLN A 24 7.72 -14.76 -3.33
N LEU A 25 8.31 -14.21 -2.27
CA LEU A 25 9.59 -14.65 -1.70
C LEU A 25 9.54 -16.10 -1.26
N LEU A 26 8.54 -16.48 -0.45
CA LEU A 26 8.40 -17.86 0.03
C LEU A 26 8.12 -18.85 -1.10
N ARG A 27 7.49 -18.41 -2.19
CA ARG A 27 7.32 -19.25 -3.39
C ARG A 27 8.60 -19.42 -4.18
N ALA A 28 9.38 -18.33 -4.35
CA ALA A 28 10.61 -18.34 -5.12
C ALA A 28 11.75 -19.04 -4.37
N PHE A 29 11.76 -18.94 -3.04
CA PHE A 29 12.79 -19.47 -2.16
C PHE A 29 12.14 -20.27 -1.01
N PRO A 30 11.80 -21.55 -1.23
CA PRO A 30 11.07 -22.38 -0.24
C PRO A 30 11.80 -22.55 1.11
N GLY A 31 13.13 -22.36 1.14
CA GLY A 31 13.92 -22.40 2.38
C GLY A 31 14.12 -21.02 3.04
N ALA A 32 13.48 -19.98 2.56
CA ALA A 32 13.56 -18.64 3.16
C ALA A 32 12.51 -18.47 4.25
N GLU A 33 12.85 -17.65 5.23
CA GLU A 33 11.92 -17.11 6.22
C GLU A 33 11.64 -15.65 5.86
N ALA A 34 10.37 -15.25 5.83
CA ALA A 34 9.97 -13.88 5.56
C ALA A 34 8.91 -13.44 6.58
N GLU A 35 9.26 -12.45 7.39
CA GLU A 35 8.37 -11.83 8.38
C GLU A 35 7.90 -10.46 7.86
N VAL A 36 6.60 -10.15 7.99
CA VAL A 36 6.05 -8.80 7.75
C VAL A 36 5.71 -8.19 9.08
N LEU A 37 6.31 -7.02 9.36
CA LEU A 37 6.15 -6.34 10.62
C LEU A 37 5.72 -4.87 10.41
N ASP A 38 4.68 -4.46 11.13
CA ASP A 38 4.29 -3.06 11.24
C ASP A 38 5.26 -2.36 12.21
N LEU A 39 6.27 -1.68 11.63
CA LEU A 39 7.33 -1.05 12.41
C LEU A 39 6.78 0.07 13.31
N ILE A 40 5.78 0.82 12.83
CA ILE A 40 5.19 1.92 13.59
C ILE A 40 4.45 1.38 14.83
N ALA A 41 3.69 0.30 14.67
CA ALA A 41 3.01 -0.35 15.79
C ALA A 41 4.02 -0.99 16.76
N TYR A 42 5.12 -1.53 16.26
CA TYR A 42 6.18 -2.11 17.08
C TYR A 42 6.92 -1.06 17.90
N THR A 43 7.33 0.04 17.26
CA THR A 43 8.10 1.10 17.94
C THR A 43 7.24 2.02 18.79
N ARG A 44 5.94 2.18 18.44
CA ARG A 44 4.97 3.03 19.15
C ARG A 44 3.69 2.30 19.55
N PRO A 45 3.74 1.24 20.38
CA PRO A 45 2.56 0.41 20.68
C PRO A 45 1.40 1.21 21.29
N ASN A 46 1.68 2.24 22.06
CA ASN A 46 0.67 3.03 22.79
C ASN A 46 0.03 4.15 21.93
N SER A 47 0.65 4.57 20.81
CA SER A 47 0.19 5.73 20.04
C SER A 47 -0.09 5.42 18.56
N SER A 48 0.37 4.28 18.04
CA SER A 48 0.22 3.91 16.62
C SER A 48 -1.23 3.90 16.15
N GLU A 49 -2.17 3.36 16.95
CA GLU A 49 -3.59 3.37 16.60
C GLU A 49 -4.17 4.79 16.49
N ALA A 50 -3.76 5.70 17.38
CA ALA A 50 -4.17 7.09 17.30
C ALA A 50 -3.60 7.76 16.05
N MET A 51 -2.32 7.50 15.72
CA MET A 51 -1.67 7.98 14.49
C MET A 51 -2.41 7.49 13.24
N TYR A 52 -2.76 6.21 13.16
CA TYR A 52 -3.51 5.65 12.03
C TYR A 52 -4.91 6.23 11.91
N ARG A 53 -5.62 6.44 13.02
CA ARG A 53 -6.94 7.10 13.03
C ARG A 53 -6.83 8.55 12.55
N TRP A 54 -5.84 9.30 13.01
CA TRP A 54 -5.58 10.67 12.58
C TRP A 54 -5.27 10.74 11.08
N PHE A 55 -4.40 9.89 10.59
CA PHE A 55 -4.08 9.80 9.16
C PHE A 55 -5.33 9.49 8.32
N ASN A 56 -6.11 8.50 8.73
CA ASN A 56 -7.36 8.15 8.04
C ASN A 56 -8.35 9.32 8.01
N LEU A 57 -8.45 10.09 9.11
CA LEU A 57 -9.28 11.28 9.17
C LEU A 57 -8.78 12.37 8.20
N LEU A 58 -7.48 12.62 8.16
CA LEU A 58 -6.88 13.58 7.23
C LEU A 58 -7.13 13.20 5.76
N VAL A 59 -6.95 11.94 5.41
CA VAL A 59 -7.16 11.45 4.03
C VAL A 59 -8.65 11.50 3.64
N THR A 60 -9.56 11.23 4.58
CA THR A 60 -11.00 11.15 4.29
C THR A 60 -11.72 12.49 4.35
N GLN A 61 -11.29 13.41 5.21
CA GLN A 61 -11.96 14.69 5.45
C GLN A 61 -11.11 15.92 5.12
N GLY A 62 -9.78 15.77 5.17
CA GLY A 62 -8.81 16.84 4.93
C GLY A 62 -8.04 16.70 3.62
N SER A 63 -8.57 16.01 2.61
CA SER A 63 -7.87 15.68 1.37
C SER A 63 -7.24 16.87 0.66
N GLY A 64 -7.85 18.07 0.73
CA GLY A 64 -7.28 19.29 0.16
C GLY A 64 -5.98 19.74 0.83
N LEU A 65 -5.94 19.70 2.18
CA LEU A 65 -4.75 20.03 2.96
C LEU A 65 -3.66 18.96 2.80
N PHE A 66 -4.05 17.70 2.77
CA PHE A 66 -3.13 16.59 2.54
C PHE A 66 -2.48 16.66 1.15
N ASN A 67 -3.27 16.93 0.11
CA ASN A 67 -2.77 17.09 -1.26
C ASN A 67 -1.84 18.32 -1.38
N LEU A 68 -2.17 19.42 -0.69
CA LEU A 68 -1.30 20.59 -0.65
C LEU A 68 0.03 20.30 0.05
N TYR A 69 -0.01 19.66 1.22
CA TYR A 69 1.20 19.21 1.93
C TYR A 69 2.06 18.30 1.03
N TYR A 70 1.44 17.27 0.44
CA TYR A 70 2.13 16.30 -0.42
C TYR A 70 2.81 16.99 -1.62
N LYS A 71 2.11 17.93 -2.27
CA LYS A 71 2.64 18.69 -3.41
C LYS A 71 3.77 19.65 -3.01
N LEU A 72 3.66 20.29 -1.84
CA LEU A 72 4.70 21.19 -1.34
C LEU A 72 5.96 20.45 -0.87
N THR A 73 5.84 19.20 -0.46
CA THR A 73 6.97 18.39 0.04
C THR A 73 7.55 17.44 -1.00
N GLU A 74 6.95 17.34 -2.19
CA GLU A 74 7.37 16.40 -3.25
C GLU A 74 8.84 16.54 -3.64
N ASP A 75 9.36 17.77 -3.70
CA ASP A 75 10.72 18.08 -4.14
C ASP A 75 11.63 18.58 -3.01
N LEU A 76 11.10 18.67 -1.77
CA LEU A 76 11.94 19.03 -0.65
C LEU A 76 12.90 17.88 -0.35
N PRO A 77 14.20 18.19 -0.11
CA PRO A 77 15.13 17.16 0.36
C PRO A 77 14.50 16.47 1.56
N ALA A 78 14.62 15.16 1.64
CA ALA A 78 14.24 14.41 2.82
C ALA A 78 15.07 14.97 3.99
N GLY A 79 14.55 15.99 4.65
CA GLY A 79 15.22 16.65 5.74
C GLY A 79 15.41 15.67 6.89
N ASP A 80 16.45 15.90 7.69
CA ASP A 80 16.61 15.25 9.02
C ASP A 80 15.51 15.77 9.96
N TRP A 81 14.25 15.54 9.56
CA TRP A 81 13.15 15.75 10.47
C TRP A 81 13.36 14.73 11.59
N ARG A 82 13.65 15.19 12.77
CA ARG A 82 13.71 14.37 13.98
C ARG A 82 12.30 13.92 14.34
N LEU A 83 11.66 13.19 13.38
CA LEU A 83 10.32 12.62 13.55
C LEU A 83 10.34 11.40 14.48
N PHE A 84 11.54 10.87 14.76
CA PHE A 84 11.69 9.68 15.59
C PHE A 84 12.53 10.04 16.79
N GLU A 85 11.98 9.75 17.96
CA GLU A 85 12.67 9.84 19.22
C GLU A 85 13.74 8.74 19.31
N GLU A 86 14.76 8.93 20.15
CA GLU A 86 15.83 7.94 20.37
C GLU A 86 15.24 6.56 20.74
N GLN A 87 14.18 6.56 21.54
CA GLN A 87 13.47 5.35 21.96
C GLN A 87 12.97 4.46 20.80
N GLU A 88 12.63 5.04 19.65
CA GLU A 88 12.19 4.27 18.48
C GLU A 88 13.35 3.65 17.74
N MET A 89 14.48 4.33 17.75
CA MET A 89 15.72 3.81 17.18
C MET A 89 16.25 2.66 18.03
N ASP A 90 16.22 2.77 19.35
CA ASP A 90 16.61 1.70 20.29
C ASP A 90 15.74 0.44 20.04
N ARG A 91 14.42 0.62 19.90
CA ARG A 91 13.52 -0.51 19.61
C ARG A 91 13.76 -1.12 18.23
N LEU A 92 14.13 -0.32 17.22
CA LEU A 92 14.53 -0.84 15.93
C LEU A 92 15.81 -1.69 16.04
N GLU A 93 16.80 -1.22 16.82
CA GLU A 93 18.03 -1.95 17.07
C GLU A 93 17.79 -3.27 17.81
N GLU A 94 16.97 -3.25 18.86
CA GLU A 94 16.52 -4.46 19.56
C GLU A 94 15.84 -5.46 18.61
N LEU A 95 14.94 -4.97 17.74
CA LEU A 95 14.27 -5.80 16.72
C LEU A 95 15.26 -6.47 15.80
N LEU A 96 16.22 -5.71 15.26
CA LEU A 96 17.22 -6.23 14.33
C LEU A 96 18.17 -7.22 15.02
N ALA A 97 18.55 -6.97 16.27
CA ALA A 97 19.38 -7.86 17.08
C ALA A 97 18.65 -9.18 17.38
N ASP A 98 17.34 -9.15 17.65
CA ASP A 98 16.54 -10.34 17.94
C ASP A 98 16.25 -11.16 16.67
N ARG A 99 15.86 -10.52 15.56
CA ARG A 99 15.50 -11.21 14.32
C ARG A 99 16.69 -11.64 13.48
N GLN A 100 17.80 -10.91 13.56
CA GLN A 100 19.03 -11.16 12.77
C GLN A 100 18.73 -11.42 11.30
N PRO A 101 18.07 -10.48 10.57
CA PRO A 101 17.73 -10.66 9.18
C PRO A 101 18.97 -10.61 8.29
N ASP A 102 18.96 -11.38 7.21
CA ASP A 102 19.98 -11.32 6.14
C ASP A 102 19.75 -10.09 5.23
N ALA A 103 18.52 -9.59 5.15
CA ALA A 103 18.17 -8.35 4.46
C ALA A 103 16.84 -7.78 4.98
N VAL A 104 16.66 -6.46 4.82
CA VAL A 104 15.43 -5.75 5.15
C VAL A 104 14.79 -5.18 3.89
N ILE A 105 13.47 -5.35 3.75
CA ILE A 105 12.68 -4.70 2.70
C ILE A 105 11.75 -3.69 3.36
N ALA A 106 11.89 -2.42 3.02
CA ALA A 106 10.99 -1.36 3.48
C ALA A 106 9.95 -1.06 2.40
N THR A 107 8.67 -1.17 2.74
CA THR A 107 7.53 -0.87 1.84
C THR A 107 6.80 0.41 2.22
N HIS A 108 7.33 1.15 3.18
CA HIS A 108 6.81 2.44 3.64
C HIS A 108 7.98 3.44 3.81
N PRO A 109 7.84 4.73 3.40
CA PRO A 109 8.92 5.71 3.47
C PRO A 109 9.53 5.86 4.87
N ILE A 110 8.70 5.87 5.90
CA ILE A 110 9.14 5.95 7.30
C ILE A 110 10.06 4.77 7.65
N CYS A 111 9.73 3.55 7.22
CA CYS A 111 10.56 2.37 7.49
C CYS A 111 11.92 2.46 6.77
N ALA A 112 11.92 2.90 5.51
CA ALA A 112 13.15 3.11 4.76
C ALA A 112 14.05 4.19 5.41
N ARG A 113 13.44 5.28 5.90
CA ARG A 113 14.13 6.35 6.62
C ARG A 113 14.77 5.85 7.91
N MET A 114 14.01 5.14 8.76
CA MET A 114 14.50 4.61 10.04
C MET A 114 15.67 3.65 9.81
N MET A 115 15.53 2.72 8.86
CA MET A 115 16.61 1.80 8.50
C MET A 115 17.84 2.51 7.94
N SER A 116 17.66 3.49 7.06
CA SER A 116 18.77 4.29 6.51
C SER A 116 19.50 5.06 7.59
N ARG A 117 18.78 5.62 8.56
CA ARG A 117 19.36 6.30 9.73
C ARG A 117 20.14 5.32 10.58
N TRP A 118 19.57 4.18 10.93
CA TRP A 118 20.22 3.13 11.71
C TRP A 118 21.52 2.64 11.04
N LYS A 119 21.49 2.35 9.74
CA LYS A 119 22.70 1.97 8.97
C LYS A 119 23.79 3.03 9.06
N LYS A 120 23.43 4.32 8.96
CA LYS A 120 24.37 5.44 9.05
C LYS A 120 24.99 5.56 10.45
N GLU A 121 24.20 5.39 11.51
CA GLU A 121 24.64 5.54 12.89
C GLU A 121 25.50 4.35 13.34
N THR A 122 25.18 3.13 12.89
CA THR A 122 25.89 1.91 13.30
C THR A 122 26.99 1.48 12.33
N GLY A 123 27.06 2.06 11.12
CA GLY A 123 27.96 1.60 10.06
C GLY A 123 27.59 0.21 9.49
N SER A 124 26.37 -0.27 9.73
CA SER A 124 25.94 -1.61 9.32
C SER A 124 25.85 -1.76 7.80
N ALA A 125 26.36 -2.90 7.31
CA ALA A 125 26.26 -3.32 5.91
C ALA A 125 24.98 -4.14 5.61
N LEU A 126 24.02 -4.23 6.54
CA LEU A 126 22.77 -4.96 6.34
C LEU A 126 22.04 -4.44 5.10
N PRO A 127 21.76 -5.28 4.09
CA PRO A 127 21.10 -4.85 2.86
C PRO A 127 19.70 -4.26 3.14
N LEU A 128 19.46 -3.04 2.64
CA LEU A 128 18.17 -2.36 2.67
C LEU A 128 17.60 -2.24 1.26
N ILE A 129 16.48 -2.89 1.01
CA ILE A 129 15.73 -2.78 -0.24
C ILE A 129 14.49 -1.87 0.02
N THR A 130 14.35 -0.78 -0.73
CA THR A 130 13.18 0.10 -0.64
C THR A 130 12.21 -0.23 -1.77
N CYS A 131 11.06 -0.80 -1.44
CA CYS A 131 9.99 -1.08 -2.39
C CYS A 131 9.01 0.09 -2.42
N VAL A 132 9.09 0.91 -3.47
CA VAL A 132 8.20 2.05 -3.68
C VAL A 132 6.83 1.54 -4.13
N THR A 133 5.83 1.72 -3.29
CA THR A 133 4.46 1.24 -3.52
C THR A 133 3.52 2.31 -4.05
N ASP A 134 4.02 3.53 -4.21
CA ASP A 134 3.29 4.65 -4.78
C ASP A 134 3.62 4.84 -6.25
N LEU A 135 2.71 5.45 -7.00
CA LEU A 135 2.94 5.89 -8.38
C LEU A 135 3.54 7.31 -8.41
N SER A 136 4.33 7.65 -7.39
CA SER A 136 5.00 8.95 -7.28
C SER A 136 6.49 8.77 -6.95
N SER A 137 7.27 9.79 -7.28
CA SER A 137 8.70 9.90 -6.96
C SER A 137 8.95 10.82 -5.77
N HIS A 138 8.05 10.81 -4.78
CA HIS A 138 8.15 11.70 -3.63
C HIS A 138 9.49 11.52 -2.91
N SER A 139 10.10 12.63 -2.49
CA SER A 139 11.45 12.62 -1.88
C SER A 139 11.50 11.82 -0.56
N GLU A 140 10.35 11.58 0.08
CA GLU A 140 10.26 10.72 1.27
C GLU A 140 10.71 9.27 1.04
N TRP A 141 10.77 8.82 -0.23
CA TRP A 141 11.29 7.50 -0.57
C TRP A 141 12.82 7.46 -0.70
N ILE A 142 13.49 8.64 -0.83
CA ILE A 142 14.91 8.71 -1.17
C ILE A 142 15.76 8.76 0.09
N HIS A 143 16.51 7.69 0.35
CA HIS A 143 17.40 7.58 1.51
C HIS A 143 18.75 6.98 1.11
N LYS A 144 19.85 7.60 1.60
CA LYS A 144 21.23 7.22 1.26
C LYS A 144 21.61 5.80 1.70
N GLY A 145 20.93 5.24 2.70
CA GLY A 145 21.16 3.87 3.19
C GLY A 145 20.47 2.78 2.38
N THR A 146 19.67 3.14 1.36
CA THR A 146 19.02 2.16 0.48
C THR A 146 20.02 1.61 -0.53
N ASP A 147 20.15 0.28 -0.57
CA ASP A 147 21.06 -0.41 -1.49
C ASP A 147 20.37 -0.79 -2.81
N CYS A 148 19.04 -0.92 -2.82
CA CYS A 148 18.25 -1.21 -4.01
C CYS A 148 16.84 -0.62 -3.90
N TYR A 149 16.38 -0.01 -5.00
CA TYR A 149 15.00 0.45 -5.14
C TYR A 149 14.21 -0.47 -6.07
N LEU A 150 13.04 -0.94 -5.63
CA LEU A 150 12.06 -1.61 -6.47
C LEU A 150 10.95 -0.62 -6.78
N VAL A 151 10.74 -0.32 -8.07
CA VAL A 151 9.78 0.72 -8.50
C VAL A 151 8.73 0.19 -9.45
N GLY A 152 7.59 0.91 -9.51
CA GLY A 152 6.42 0.50 -10.27
C GLY A 152 6.54 0.67 -11.79
N SER A 153 7.37 1.60 -12.28
CA SER A 153 7.48 1.93 -13.71
C SER A 153 8.81 2.59 -14.06
N GLU A 154 9.15 2.60 -15.35
CA GLU A 154 10.32 3.33 -15.89
C GLU A 154 10.21 4.83 -15.58
N GLU A 155 9.01 5.41 -15.66
CA GLU A 155 8.79 6.82 -15.34
C GLU A 155 9.25 7.16 -13.90
N ILE A 156 8.92 6.29 -12.93
CA ILE A 156 9.37 6.47 -11.54
C ILE A 156 10.88 6.31 -11.43
N LYS A 157 11.47 5.36 -12.14
CA LYS A 157 12.93 5.18 -12.22
C LYS A 157 13.62 6.47 -12.69
N GLU A 158 13.15 7.03 -13.81
CA GLU A 158 13.73 8.27 -14.36
C GLU A 158 13.60 9.45 -13.38
N LYS A 159 12.44 9.58 -12.73
CA LYS A 159 12.22 10.65 -11.74
C LYS A 159 13.10 10.51 -10.51
N LEU A 160 13.31 9.27 -9.99
CA LEU A 160 14.23 9.05 -8.87
C LEU A 160 15.69 9.32 -9.27
N ALA A 161 16.09 8.90 -10.47
CA ALA A 161 17.43 9.18 -11.00
C ALA A 161 17.66 10.69 -11.17
N ALA A 162 16.67 11.44 -11.67
CA ALA A 162 16.73 12.90 -11.76
C ALA A 162 16.87 13.59 -10.39
N LYS A 163 16.41 12.94 -9.32
CA LYS A 163 16.57 13.40 -7.92
C LYS A 163 17.88 12.91 -7.28
N GLY A 164 18.79 12.31 -8.05
CA GLY A 164 20.14 11.94 -7.61
C GLY A 164 20.29 10.52 -7.08
N VAL A 165 19.30 9.65 -7.26
CA VAL A 165 19.45 8.21 -6.98
C VAL A 165 20.22 7.57 -8.14
N ASP A 166 21.22 6.73 -7.83
CA ASP A 166 21.96 5.99 -8.84
C ASP A 166 21.01 5.05 -9.62
N ARG A 167 21.03 5.17 -10.95
CA ARG A 167 20.18 4.35 -11.84
C ARG A 167 20.44 2.85 -11.71
N GLU A 168 21.67 2.46 -11.36
CA GLU A 168 22.07 1.06 -11.27
C GLU A 168 21.40 0.34 -10.10
N ILE A 169 21.06 1.07 -9.03
CA ILE A 169 20.35 0.50 -7.89
C ILE A 169 18.81 0.57 -8.02
N ILE A 170 18.27 1.10 -9.15
CA ILE A 170 16.82 1.20 -9.36
C ILE A 170 16.35 0.11 -10.32
N CYS A 171 15.57 -0.84 -9.81
CA CYS A 171 14.99 -1.95 -10.55
C CYS A 171 13.49 -1.72 -10.80
N VAL A 172 13.06 -1.76 -12.06
CA VAL A 172 11.64 -1.69 -12.42
C VAL A 172 11.04 -3.09 -12.34
N THR A 173 10.21 -3.32 -11.33
CA THR A 173 9.60 -4.63 -11.05
C THR A 173 8.08 -4.64 -11.13
N GLY A 174 7.47 -3.46 -11.25
CA GLY A 174 6.06 -3.27 -10.93
C GLY A 174 5.83 -3.22 -9.41
N ILE A 175 4.62 -2.83 -9.01
CA ILE A 175 4.23 -2.87 -7.60
C ILE A 175 3.81 -4.31 -7.26
N PRO A 176 4.27 -4.88 -6.13
CA PRO A 176 3.95 -6.26 -5.76
C PRO A 176 2.45 -6.49 -5.58
N VAL A 177 1.91 -7.48 -6.27
CA VAL A 177 0.52 -7.92 -6.12
C VAL A 177 0.46 -9.39 -5.75
N ARG A 178 -0.60 -9.80 -5.06
CA ARG A 178 -0.83 -11.19 -4.69
C ARG A 178 -0.93 -12.08 -5.93
N LEU A 179 -0.44 -13.32 -5.83
CA LEU A 179 -0.42 -14.27 -6.94
C LEU A 179 -1.81 -14.62 -7.47
N GLU A 180 -2.84 -14.50 -6.63
CA GLU A 180 -4.23 -14.74 -6.99
C GLU A 180 -4.72 -13.80 -8.09
N PHE A 181 -4.21 -12.55 -8.15
CA PHE A 181 -4.55 -11.60 -9.22
C PHE A 181 -3.97 -11.97 -10.59
N LYS A 182 -3.00 -12.89 -10.65
CA LYS A 182 -2.42 -13.37 -11.91
C LYS A 182 -3.28 -14.45 -12.59
N ARG A 183 -4.36 -14.91 -11.95
CA ARG A 183 -5.25 -15.92 -12.52
C ARG A 183 -6.18 -15.25 -13.54
N PRO A 184 -6.27 -15.81 -14.77
CA PRO A 184 -7.18 -15.26 -15.76
C PRO A 184 -8.64 -15.37 -15.28
N GLY A 185 -9.39 -14.30 -15.47
CA GLY A 185 -10.82 -14.29 -15.20
C GLY A 185 -11.57 -15.22 -16.15
N ARG A 186 -12.61 -15.88 -15.65
CA ARG A 186 -13.54 -16.63 -16.50
C ARG A 186 -14.70 -15.70 -16.88
N ARG A 187 -14.79 -15.30 -18.14
CA ARG A 187 -16.00 -14.67 -18.67
C ARG A 187 -17.16 -15.68 -18.58
N ARG A 188 -18.28 -15.23 -18.02
CA ARG A 188 -19.52 -15.99 -18.04
C ARG A 188 -20.31 -15.63 -19.30
N ALA A 189 -20.91 -16.64 -19.92
CA ALA A 189 -21.71 -16.47 -21.15
C ALA A 189 -23.20 -16.20 -20.84
N ASP A 190 -23.49 -15.47 -19.73
CA ASP A 190 -24.86 -15.17 -19.29
C ASP A 190 -25.43 -13.87 -19.91
N GLY A 191 -24.67 -13.22 -20.79
CA GLY A 191 -25.09 -11.98 -21.46
C GLY A 191 -25.14 -10.74 -20.56
N GLN A 192 -24.88 -10.88 -19.26
CA GLN A 192 -24.85 -9.75 -18.33
C GLN A 192 -23.45 -9.11 -18.26
N ARG A 193 -23.40 -7.79 -18.22
CA ARG A 193 -22.19 -7.02 -17.94
C ARG A 193 -22.00 -6.89 -16.43
N ARG A 194 -20.76 -7.00 -15.98
CA ARG A 194 -20.39 -6.94 -14.56
C ARG A 194 -19.53 -5.74 -14.29
N LEU A 195 -20.06 -4.84 -13.49
CA LEU A 195 -19.36 -3.66 -13.00
C LEU A 195 -18.93 -3.90 -11.56
N LEU A 196 -17.62 -3.83 -11.30
CA LEU A 196 -17.09 -3.83 -9.94
C LEU A 196 -16.73 -2.41 -9.53
N ILE A 197 -17.19 -1.98 -8.35
CA ILE A 197 -16.84 -0.67 -7.79
C ILE A 197 -16.18 -0.85 -6.44
N MET A 198 -15.01 -0.23 -6.27
CA MET A 198 -14.20 -0.37 -5.05
C MET A 198 -13.65 0.98 -4.61
N GLY A 199 -13.89 1.35 -3.34
CA GLY A 199 -13.35 2.56 -2.73
C GLY A 199 -12.01 2.35 -2.00
N GLY A 200 -11.31 1.23 -2.25
CA GLY A 200 -10.15 0.80 -1.47
C GLY A 200 -10.53 0.33 -0.07
N GLY A 201 -9.53 0.05 0.78
CA GLY A 201 -9.76 -0.48 2.14
C GLY A 201 -10.64 0.41 3.03
N LEU A 202 -10.62 1.73 2.81
CA LEU A 202 -11.44 2.71 3.54
C LEU A 202 -12.85 2.91 2.95
N GLY A 203 -13.15 2.29 1.81
CA GLY A 203 -14.46 2.40 1.15
C GLY A 203 -14.83 3.82 0.74
N LEU A 204 -13.89 4.56 0.15
CA LEU A 204 -14.12 5.93 -0.33
C LEU A 204 -14.98 5.92 -1.59
N MET A 205 -16.25 6.30 -1.46
CA MET A 205 -17.27 6.21 -2.50
C MET A 205 -18.10 7.50 -2.58
N PRO A 206 -18.75 7.76 -3.73
CA PRO A 206 -19.70 8.87 -3.83
C PRO A 206 -20.78 8.83 -2.75
N ARG A 207 -21.11 10.00 -2.19
CA ARG A 207 -22.07 10.09 -1.08
C ARG A 207 -23.53 10.22 -1.56
N LYS A 208 -23.76 10.65 -2.80
CA LYS A 208 -25.10 10.92 -3.33
C LYS A 208 -25.80 9.64 -3.73
N ASP A 209 -27.05 9.47 -3.29
CA ASP A 209 -27.88 8.30 -3.66
C ASP A 209 -28.17 8.23 -5.16
N SER A 210 -28.28 9.39 -5.83
CA SER A 210 -28.47 9.46 -7.29
C SER A 210 -27.40 8.70 -8.10
N PHE A 211 -26.17 8.57 -7.56
CA PHE A 211 -25.13 7.76 -8.18
C PHE A 211 -25.51 6.26 -8.18
N TYR A 212 -26.02 5.76 -7.06
CA TYR A 212 -26.40 4.35 -6.91
C TYR A 212 -27.73 4.05 -7.63
N GLU A 213 -28.64 4.99 -7.68
CA GLU A 213 -29.87 4.89 -8.47
C GLU A 213 -29.57 4.79 -9.96
N ALA A 214 -28.65 5.61 -10.45
CA ALA A 214 -28.20 5.54 -11.84
C ALA A 214 -27.54 4.20 -12.18
N LEU A 215 -26.69 3.66 -11.28
CA LEU A 215 -26.09 2.33 -11.45
C LEU A 215 -27.15 1.22 -11.49
N ASN A 216 -28.12 1.29 -10.58
CA ASN A 216 -29.21 0.31 -10.51
C ASN A 216 -30.10 0.32 -11.76
N ALA A 217 -30.21 1.46 -12.43
CA ALA A 217 -31.01 1.63 -13.64
C ALA A 217 -30.29 1.19 -14.93
N LEU A 218 -29.01 0.83 -14.89
CA LEU A 218 -28.26 0.39 -16.06
C LEU A 218 -28.83 -0.93 -16.62
N PRO A 219 -29.25 -0.98 -17.91
CA PRO A 219 -29.78 -2.19 -18.49
C PRO A 219 -28.68 -3.24 -18.68
N ASN A 220 -28.99 -4.49 -18.34
CA ASN A 220 -28.08 -5.64 -18.49
C ASN A 220 -26.73 -5.50 -17.75
N VAL A 221 -26.67 -4.66 -16.70
CA VAL A 221 -25.49 -4.49 -15.85
C VAL A 221 -25.81 -4.98 -14.45
N ARG A 222 -24.97 -5.87 -13.92
CA ARG A 222 -24.95 -6.23 -12.51
C ARG A 222 -23.75 -5.56 -11.85
N THR A 223 -24.00 -4.76 -10.81
CA THR A 223 -22.96 -4.04 -10.11
C THR A 223 -22.63 -4.72 -8.79
N THR A 224 -21.35 -4.94 -8.53
CA THR A 224 -20.87 -5.34 -7.20
C THR A 224 -20.11 -4.16 -6.59
N ILE A 225 -20.44 -3.78 -5.36
CA ILE A 225 -19.79 -2.70 -4.62
C ILE A 225 -19.08 -3.28 -3.42
N ILE A 226 -17.75 -3.05 -3.32
CA ILE A 226 -16.97 -3.45 -2.14
C ILE A 226 -16.70 -2.21 -1.30
N THR A 227 -17.33 -2.15 -0.11
CA THR A 227 -17.26 -0.98 0.79
C THR A 227 -16.04 -1.00 1.72
N GLY A 228 -15.25 -2.08 1.72
CA GLY A 228 -14.11 -2.21 2.62
C GLY A 228 -14.51 -2.10 4.09
N SER A 229 -13.81 -1.29 4.86
CA SER A 229 -14.10 -1.04 6.29
C SER A 229 -15.23 -0.01 6.53
N ASN A 230 -15.85 0.52 5.48
CA ASN A 230 -16.92 1.52 5.61
C ASN A 230 -18.27 0.86 5.92
N GLN A 231 -18.47 0.49 7.19
CA GLN A 231 -19.71 -0.15 7.65
C GLN A 231 -20.95 0.74 7.42
N LYS A 232 -20.81 2.07 7.61
CA LYS A 232 -21.94 3.02 7.38
C LYS A 232 -22.41 3.00 5.92
N LEU A 233 -21.49 2.86 4.98
CA LEU A 233 -21.82 2.76 3.56
C LEU A 233 -22.48 1.40 3.26
N TYR A 234 -21.94 0.32 3.82
CA TYR A 234 -22.52 -1.00 3.69
C TYR A 234 -23.99 -1.01 4.17
N ASP A 235 -24.26 -0.56 5.40
CA ASP A 235 -25.60 -0.54 5.99
C ASP A 235 -26.58 0.33 5.19
N ARG A 236 -26.09 1.42 4.58
CA ARG A 236 -26.91 2.30 3.74
C ARG A 236 -27.32 1.67 2.42
N LEU A 237 -26.50 0.82 1.83
CA LEU A 237 -26.70 0.31 0.46
C LEU A 237 -27.17 -1.14 0.42
N ALA A 238 -26.86 -1.96 1.44
CA ALA A 238 -27.16 -3.38 1.45
C ALA A 238 -28.65 -3.64 1.31
N GLY A 239 -29.03 -4.43 0.29
CA GLY A 239 -30.40 -4.79 0.00
C GLY A 239 -31.31 -3.67 -0.55
N LYS A 240 -30.78 -2.45 -0.73
CA LYS A 240 -31.57 -1.30 -1.21
C LYS A 240 -31.85 -1.35 -2.72
N TYR A 241 -30.93 -1.90 -3.50
CA TYR A 241 -30.97 -1.85 -4.95
C TYR A 241 -30.89 -3.27 -5.54
N PRO A 242 -31.87 -3.75 -6.32
CA PRO A 242 -31.93 -5.14 -6.80
C PRO A 242 -30.81 -5.53 -7.76
N ASN A 243 -30.24 -4.58 -8.52
CA ASN A 243 -29.14 -4.83 -9.45
C ASN A 243 -27.76 -4.56 -8.87
N ILE A 244 -27.67 -4.23 -7.55
CA ILE A 244 -26.43 -3.92 -6.85
C ILE A 244 -26.23 -4.90 -5.71
N GLU A 245 -25.19 -5.70 -5.80
CA GLU A 245 -24.67 -6.50 -4.70
C GLU A 245 -23.69 -5.68 -3.88
N VAL A 246 -23.85 -5.65 -2.56
CA VAL A 246 -22.97 -4.89 -1.66
C VAL A 246 -22.22 -5.83 -0.74
N LEU A 247 -20.92 -5.68 -0.71
CA LEU A 247 -20.00 -6.45 0.13
C LEU A 247 -19.24 -5.50 1.06
N GLY A 248 -18.98 -5.93 2.27
CA GLY A 248 -18.08 -5.27 3.20
C GLY A 248 -16.60 -5.49 2.84
N PHE A 249 -15.77 -5.65 3.87
CA PHE A 249 -14.38 -6.07 3.67
C PHE A 249 -14.32 -7.52 3.16
N THR A 250 -13.50 -7.75 2.16
CA THR A 250 -13.21 -9.08 1.62
C THR A 250 -11.75 -9.22 1.23
N ASP A 251 -11.16 -10.37 1.50
CA ASP A 251 -9.82 -10.75 1.04
C ASP A 251 -9.83 -11.37 -0.37
N ARG A 252 -11.04 -11.68 -0.90
CA ARG A 252 -11.26 -12.31 -2.21
C ARG A 252 -11.53 -11.30 -3.33
N VAL A 253 -11.03 -10.07 -3.21
CA VAL A 253 -11.19 -9.01 -4.24
C VAL A 253 -10.77 -9.51 -5.63
N TYR A 254 -9.73 -10.35 -5.69
CA TYR A 254 -9.23 -10.92 -6.95
C TYR A 254 -10.29 -11.73 -7.72
N GLU A 255 -11.24 -12.39 -7.05
CA GLU A 255 -12.31 -13.12 -7.72
C GLU A 255 -13.32 -12.17 -8.38
N TYR A 256 -13.68 -11.11 -7.68
CA TYR A 256 -14.57 -10.08 -8.21
C TYR A 256 -13.94 -9.31 -9.36
N MET A 257 -12.65 -8.98 -9.27
CA MET A 257 -11.90 -8.34 -10.36
C MET A 257 -11.81 -9.27 -11.58
N ALA A 258 -11.51 -10.55 -11.37
CA ALA A 258 -11.45 -11.55 -12.43
C ALA A 258 -12.80 -11.80 -13.13
N ALA A 259 -13.91 -11.57 -12.43
CA ALA A 259 -15.26 -11.73 -12.95
C ALA A 259 -15.84 -10.45 -13.58
N ALA A 260 -15.23 -9.29 -13.36
CA ALA A 260 -15.73 -8.01 -13.83
C ALA A 260 -15.37 -7.74 -15.30
N ASP A 261 -16.28 -7.13 -16.05
CA ASP A 261 -15.99 -6.56 -17.37
C ASP A 261 -15.39 -5.16 -17.26
N LEU A 262 -15.74 -4.43 -16.19
CA LEU A 262 -15.25 -3.09 -15.90
C LEU A 262 -15.04 -2.92 -14.40
N VAL A 263 -13.96 -2.26 -14.01
CA VAL A 263 -13.68 -1.90 -12.63
C VAL A 263 -13.63 -0.39 -12.50
N LEU A 264 -14.43 0.16 -11.59
CA LEU A 264 -14.39 1.56 -11.17
C LEU A 264 -13.77 1.62 -9.77
N THR A 265 -12.64 2.30 -9.65
CA THR A 265 -11.92 2.36 -8.38
C THR A 265 -11.24 3.72 -8.19
N LYS A 266 -10.85 4.04 -6.95
CA LYS A 266 -10.02 5.20 -6.71
C LYS A 266 -8.61 4.99 -7.29
N PRO A 267 -7.91 6.04 -7.76
CA PRO A 267 -6.51 5.92 -8.14
C PRO A 267 -5.66 5.50 -6.93
N GLY A 268 -4.82 4.51 -7.10
CA GLY A 268 -3.93 4.02 -6.05
C GLY A 268 -2.89 3.06 -6.62
N GLY A 269 -1.68 3.02 -6.03
CA GLY A 269 -0.58 2.20 -6.53
C GLY A 269 -0.86 0.70 -6.54
N ILE A 270 -1.80 0.23 -5.72
CA ILE A 270 -2.10 -1.20 -5.54
C ILE A 270 -3.58 -1.49 -5.84
N THR A 271 -4.09 -0.97 -6.90
CA THR A 271 -5.46 -1.30 -7.34
C THR A 271 -5.44 -1.93 -8.69
#